data_42f9ae4f9e6646269e2c69dc5697dd5b
#
_entry.id   42f9ae4f9e6646269e2c69dc5697dd5b
#
_cell.length_a   1.000
_cell.length_b   1.000
_cell.length_c   1.000
_cell.angle_alpha   90.00
_cell.angle_beta   90.00
_cell.angle_gamma   90.00
#
_symmetry.space_group_name_H-M   'P 1'
#
loop_
_entity.id
_entity.type
_entity.pdbx_description
1 polymer ?
#
loop_
_entity_poly.entity_id
_entity_poly.type
_entity_poly.pdbx_seq_one_letter_code
_entity_poly.pdbx_strand_id
1 'polypeptide(L)'
;MANMSPTKNPIPEQDPNVRNKNFEEVALGYTVEMAVDEANRCLNCPRPACMSGCPVNVKIPQFIACVREQDFKGAYHKILEDSSLPAICGRVCPQEKQCESKC
;
A
#
# COMPACT_ATOMS: atom_id res chain seq x y z
N MET A 1 -14.92 -1.47 10.53
CA MET A 1 -15.25 -0.03 10.74
C MET A 1 -14.27 0.80 9.90
N ALA A 2 -14.74 1.80 9.19
CA ALA A 2 -13.86 2.63 8.36
C ALA A 2 -12.93 3.48 9.26
N ASN A 3 -11.66 3.57 8.88
CA ASN A 3 -10.69 4.44 9.53
C ASN A 3 -10.68 5.79 8.78
N MET A 4 -11.16 6.83 9.44
CA MET A 4 -11.26 8.18 8.86
C MET A 4 -10.06 9.07 9.19
N SER A 5 -8.94 8.48 9.62
CA SER A 5 -7.72 9.25 9.88
C SER A 5 -7.24 9.97 8.62
N PRO A 6 -6.92 11.27 8.69
CA PRO A 6 -6.40 12.01 7.56
C PRO A 6 -4.96 11.63 7.19
N THR A 7 -4.26 10.95 8.10
CA THR A 7 -2.87 10.55 7.91
C THR A 7 -2.77 9.03 7.80
N LYS A 8 -1.88 8.56 6.91
CA LYS A 8 -1.62 7.13 6.77
C LYS A 8 -0.80 6.60 7.96
N ASN A 9 -0.89 5.29 8.20
CA ASN A 9 -0.03 4.63 9.15
C ASN A 9 1.43 4.73 8.67
N PRO A 10 2.36 5.23 9.50
CA PRO A 10 3.76 5.29 9.11
C PRO A 10 4.34 3.87 8.99
N ILE A 11 5.18 3.65 7.97
CA ILE A 11 5.86 2.36 7.83
C ILE A 11 6.99 2.31 8.85
N PRO A 12 7.07 1.25 9.67
CA PRO A 12 8.20 1.05 10.57
C PRO A 12 9.51 0.99 9.82
N GLU A 13 10.52 1.70 10.29
CA GLU A 13 11.83 1.78 9.68
C GLU A 13 12.92 1.56 10.71
N GLN A 14 14.09 1.09 10.24
CA GLN A 14 15.28 1.02 11.09
C GLN A 14 15.71 2.41 11.52
N ASP A 15 16.19 2.54 12.77
CA ASP A 15 16.79 3.78 13.27
C ASP A 15 17.96 4.21 12.37
N PRO A 16 18.09 5.51 12.04
CA PRO A 16 19.17 5.99 11.18
C PRO A 16 20.59 5.63 11.64
N ASN A 17 20.81 5.54 12.95
CA ASN A 17 22.13 5.18 13.50
C ASN A 17 22.38 3.67 13.48
N VAL A 18 21.36 2.87 13.23
CA VAL A 18 21.48 1.41 13.06
C VAL A 18 21.58 1.07 11.58
N ARG A 19 20.70 1.63 10.74
CA ARG A 19 20.66 1.30 9.31
C ARG A 19 21.90 1.71 8.53
N ASN A 20 22.63 2.71 8.99
CA ASN A 20 23.87 3.15 8.34
C ASN A 20 25.05 2.19 8.57
N LYS A 21 24.88 1.13 9.36
CA LYS A 21 25.91 0.14 9.72
C LYS A 21 25.60 -1.26 9.19
N ASN A 22 24.53 -1.43 8.43
CA ASN A 22 24.15 -2.72 7.85
C ASN A 22 23.58 -2.54 6.44
N PHE A 23 23.32 -3.66 5.75
CA PHE A 23 22.69 -3.70 4.44
C PHE A 23 21.29 -4.33 4.49
N GLU A 24 20.69 -4.38 5.68
CA GLU A 24 19.33 -4.87 5.86
C GLU A 24 18.31 -3.89 5.29
N GLU A 25 17.11 -4.37 4.97
CA GLU A 25 16.05 -3.52 4.46
C GLU A 25 15.66 -2.45 5.48
N VAL A 26 15.64 -1.19 5.07
CA VAL A 26 15.34 -0.05 5.95
C VAL A 26 13.88 -0.05 6.37
N ALA A 27 12.96 -0.18 5.42
CA ALA A 27 11.53 -0.27 5.70
C ALA A 27 11.19 -1.68 6.18
N LEU A 28 10.63 -1.79 7.38
CA LEU A 28 10.34 -3.08 8.02
C LEU A 28 8.97 -3.64 7.63
N GLY A 29 8.16 -2.86 6.91
CA GLY A 29 6.82 -3.24 6.50
C GLY A 29 5.78 -3.08 7.60
N TYR A 30 4.51 -3.31 7.26
CA TYR A 30 3.41 -3.28 8.20
C TYR A 30 3.23 -4.62 8.90
N THR A 31 2.77 -4.59 10.13
CA THR A 31 2.16 -5.77 10.76
C THR A 31 0.79 -6.03 10.10
N VAL A 32 0.21 -7.21 10.36
CA VAL A 32 -1.14 -7.53 9.85
C VAL A 32 -2.16 -6.49 10.31
N GLU A 33 -2.11 -6.11 11.59
CA GLU A 33 -3.02 -5.14 12.18
C GLU A 33 -2.87 -3.76 11.52
N MET A 34 -1.65 -3.31 11.29
CA MET A 34 -1.38 -2.04 10.62
C MET A 34 -1.87 -2.06 9.17
N ALA A 35 -1.65 -3.15 8.47
CA ALA A 35 -2.08 -3.30 7.07
C ALA A 35 -3.62 -3.24 6.96
N VAL A 36 -4.33 -3.93 7.86
CA VAL A 36 -5.79 -3.92 7.89
C VAL A 36 -6.32 -2.54 8.28
N ASP A 37 -5.70 -1.89 9.26
CA ASP A 37 -6.10 -0.54 9.66
C ASP A 37 -5.91 0.46 8.52
N GLU A 38 -4.79 0.39 7.82
CA GLU A 38 -4.54 1.24 6.65
C GLU A 38 -5.54 0.93 5.51
N ALA A 39 -5.85 -0.35 5.28
CA ALA A 39 -6.85 -0.75 4.29
C ALA A 39 -8.25 -0.19 4.64
N ASN A 40 -8.58 -0.06 5.91
CA ASN A 40 -9.84 0.51 6.36
C ASN A 40 -9.97 2.02 6.08
N ARG A 41 -8.89 2.71 5.72
CA ARG A 41 -8.95 4.10 5.27
C ARG A 41 -9.52 4.22 3.86
N CYS A 42 -9.50 3.17 3.07
CA CYS A 42 -10.04 3.17 1.71
C CYS A 42 -11.55 3.28 1.73
N LEU A 43 -12.10 4.27 1.04
CA LEU A 43 -13.54 4.52 0.94
C LEU A 43 -14.22 3.65 -0.12
N ASN A 44 -13.47 2.86 -0.87
CA ASN A 44 -13.98 2.03 -1.97
C ASN A 44 -14.83 2.85 -2.95
N CYS A 45 -14.26 3.94 -3.46
CA CYS A 45 -14.97 4.91 -4.31
C CYS A 45 -15.53 4.24 -5.57
N PRO A 46 -16.77 4.58 -5.97
CA PRO A 46 -17.36 4.08 -7.23
C PRO A 46 -16.56 4.50 -8.47
N ARG A 47 -15.91 5.65 -8.40
CA ARG A 47 -15.01 6.17 -9.45
C ARG A 47 -13.64 6.40 -8.83
N PRO A 48 -12.82 5.35 -8.70
CA PRO A 48 -11.57 5.41 -7.95
C PRO A 48 -10.50 6.20 -8.71
N ALA A 49 -10.35 7.48 -8.40
CA ALA A 49 -9.36 8.35 -9.02
C ALA A 49 -7.92 7.85 -8.81
N CYS A 50 -7.68 7.14 -7.70
CA CYS A 50 -6.36 6.55 -7.41
C CYS A 50 -5.87 5.64 -8.55
N MET A 51 -6.76 4.91 -9.22
CA MET A 51 -6.37 4.04 -10.34
C MET A 51 -5.77 4.84 -11.48
N SER A 52 -6.27 6.04 -11.76
CA SER A 52 -5.71 6.91 -12.80
C SER A 52 -4.35 7.48 -12.43
N GLY A 53 -4.02 7.50 -11.14
CA GLY A 53 -2.71 7.90 -10.64
C GLY A 53 -1.65 6.79 -10.73
N CYS A 54 -2.06 5.55 -10.97
CA CYS A 54 -1.15 4.42 -11.16
C CYS A 54 -0.77 4.28 -12.64
N PRO A 55 0.55 4.30 -12.99
CA PRO A 55 0.97 4.20 -14.40
C PRO A 55 0.51 2.93 -15.12
N VAL A 56 0.28 1.84 -14.38
CA VAL A 56 -0.20 0.56 -14.93
C VAL A 56 -1.66 0.28 -14.56
N ASN A 57 -2.33 1.25 -13.96
CA ASN A 57 -3.76 1.19 -13.66
C ASN A 57 -4.17 -0.01 -12.81
N VAL A 58 -3.41 -0.29 -11.75
CA VAL A 58 -3.74 -1.35 -10.79
C VAL A 58 -5.12 -1.10 -10.18
N LYS A 59 -5.89 -2.18 -9.99
CA LYS A 59 -7.22 -2.15 -9.40
C LYS A 59 -7.14 -1.94 -7.88
N ILE A 60 -6.76 -0.73 -7.48
CA ILE A 60 -6.41 -0.39 -6.09
C ILE A 60 -7.53 -0.70 -5.09
N PRO A 61 -8.79 -0.27 -5.30
CA PRO A 61 -9.84 -0.59 -4.34
C PRO A 61 -10.06 -2.10 -4.16
N GLN A 62 -9.85 -2.87 -5.22
CA GLN A 62 -10.08 -4.32 -5.20
C GLN A 62 -9.02 -5.04 -4.36
N PHE A 63 -7.73 -4.72 -4.55
CA PHE A 63 -6.72 -5.37 -3.72
C PHE A 63 -6.79 -4.90 -2.26
N ILE A 64 -7.14 -3.63 -2.02
CA ILE A 64 -7.31 -3.11 -0.65
C ILE A 64 -8.49 -3.82 0.05
N ALA A 65 -9.56 -4.11 -0.67
CA ALA A 65 -10.66 -4.89 -0.11
C ALA A 65 -10.20 -6.27 0.34
N CYS A 66 -9.36 -6.94 -0.44
CA CYS A 66 -8.76 -8.22 -0.04
C CYS A 66 -7.88 -8.07 1.22
N VAL A 67 -7.07 -7.03 1.31
CA VAL A 67 -6.24 -6.76 2.50
C VAL A 67 -7.14 -6.55 3.73
N ARG A 68 -8.23 -5.83 3.58
CA ARG A 68 -9.19 -5.57 4.67
C ARG A 68 -9.76 -6.88 5.24
N GLU A 69 -9.95 -7.89 4.39
CA GLU A 69 -10.43 -9.21 4.78
C GLU A 69 -9.29 -10.17 5.17
N GLN A 70 -8.06 -9.68 5.22
CA GLN A 70 -6.83 -10.44 5.48
C GLN A 70 -6.54 -11.51 4.42
N ASP A 71 -7.14 -11.40 3.25
CA ASP A 71 -6.80 -12.24 2.10
C ASP A 71 -5.60 -11.64 1.35
N PHE A 72 -4.42 -11.72 1.95
CA PHE A 72 -3.20 -11.15 1.38
C PHE A 72 -2.80 -11.83 0.07
N LYS A 73 -3.09 -13.13 -0.05
CA LYS A 73 -2.81 -13.87 -1.28
C LYS A 73 -3.72 -13.38 -2.42
N GLY A 74 -5.01 -13.20 -2.13
CA GLY A 74 -5.96 -12.64 -3.10
C GLY A 74 -5.58 -11.21 -3.50
N ALA A 75 -5.15 -10.39 -2.55
CA ALA A 75 -4.67 -9.04 -2.81
C ALA A 75 -3.48 -9.04 -3.78
N TYR A 76 -2.50 -9.92 -3.53
CA TYR A 76 -1.34 -10.10 -4.39
C TYR A 76 -1.72 -10.50 -5.82
N HIS A 77 -2.58 -11.50 -5.95
CA HIS A 77 -3.07 -11.92 -7.27
C HIS A 77 -3.83 -10.83 -7.99
N LYS A 78 -4.59 -10.02 -7.26
CA LYS A 78 -5.30 -8.88 -7.84
C LYS A 78 -4.34 -7.84 -8.41
N ILE A 79 -3.24 -7.55 -7.74
CA ILE A 79 -2.21 -6.64 -8.23
C ILE A 79 -1.51 -7.23 -9.46
N LEU A 80 -1.24 -8.55 -9.45
CA LEU A 80 -0.57 -9.22 -10.57
C LEU A 80 -1.36 -9.19 -11.88
N GLU A 81 -2.65 -8.93 -11.85
CA GLU A 81 -3.45 -8.77 -13.07
C GLU A 81 -2.94 -7.61 -13.94
N ASP A 82 -2.38 -6.57 -13.32
CA ASP A 82 -1.99 -5.33 -13.97
C ASP A 82 -0.50 -4.99 -13.83
N SER A 83 0.17 -5.55 -12.81
CA SER A 83 1.59 -5.29 -12.53
C SER A 83 2.32 -6.57 -12.22
N SER A 84 3.43 -6.81 -12.91
CA SER A 84 4.27 -8.00 -12.69
C SER A 84 5.28 -7.81 -11.53
N LEU A 85 5.42 -6.61 -10.99
CA LEU A 85 6.46 -6.24 -10.03
C LEU A 85 5.92 -5.56 -8.77
N PRO A 86 4.89 -6.14 -8.10
CA PRO A 86 4.26 -5.45 -6.97
C PRO A 86 5.21 -5.19 -5.80
N ALA A 87 6.14 -6.11 -5.53
CA ALA A 87 7.09 -5.95 -4.43
C ALA A 87 8.09 -4.82 -4.70
N ILE A 88 8.49 -4.64 -5.96
CA ILE A 88 9.39 -3.54 -6.35
C ILE A 88 8.63 -2.23 -6.38
N CYS A 89 7.46 -2.20 -7.00
CA CYS A 89 6.63 -1.00 -7.07
C CYS A 89 6.23 -0.51 -5.69
N GLY A 90 5.90 -1.41 -4.76
CA GLY A 90 5.59 -1.05 -3.39
C GLY A 90 6.74 -0.35 -2.66
N ARG A 91 8.00 -0.62 -3.07
CA ARG A 91 9.19 -0.03 -2.46
C ARG A 91 9.68 1.24 -3.15
N VAL A 92 9.49 1.36 -4.47
CA VAL A 92 10.13 2.43 -5.24
C VAL A 92 9.16 3.44 -5.84
N CYS A 93 7.88 3.15 -5.93
CA CYS A 93 6.92 4.12 -6.43
C CYS A 93 6.83 5.33 -5.50
N PRO A 94 6.87 6.56 -6.04
CA PRO A 94 6.55 7.75 -5.25
C PRO A 94 5.02 7.87 -5.12
N GLN A 95 4.41 7.02 -4.28
CA GLN A 95 2.96 6.90 -4.16
C GLN A 95 2.28 8.24 -3.89
N GLU A 96 2.90 9.09 -3.08
CA GLU A 96 2.40 10.42 -2.73
C GLU A 96 2.26 11.35 -3.94
N LYS A 97 2.92 11.04 -5.06
CA LYS A 97 2.83 11.77 -6.33
C LYS A 97 2.03 11.02 -7.39
N GLN A 98 1.70 9.78 -7.14
CA GLN A 98 0.98 8.89 -8.06
C GLN A 98 -0.42 8.58 -7.53
N CYS A 99 -0.64 7.34 -7.07
CA CYS A 99 -1.98 6.89 -6.64
C CYS A 99 -2.49 7.68 -5.42
N GLU A 100 -1.66 7.92 -4.42
CA GLU A 100 -2.07 8.64 -3.21
C GLU A 100 -2.42 10.11 -3.51
N SER A 101 -1.80 10.72 -4.51
CA SER A 101 -2.09 12.12 -4.89
C SER A 101 -3.51 12.30 -5.42
N LYS A 102 -4.16 11.21 -5.82
CA LYS A 102 -5.52 11.22 -6.37
C LYS A 102 -6.57 10.71 -5.38
N CYS A 103 -6.13 10.29 -4.22
CA CYS A 103 -7.03 9.77 -3.19
C CYS A 103 -7.79 10.88 -2.45
#